data_5b95cb46a3c94ee116d29c19f884bd42
#
_entry.id   5b95cb46a3c94ee116d29c19f884bd42
#
_cell.length_a   1.000
_cell.length_b   1.000
_cell.length_c   1.000
_cell.angle_alpha   90.00
_cell.angle_beta   90.00
_cell.angle_gamma   90.00
#
_symmetry.space_group_name_H-M   'P 1'
#
loop_
_entity.id
_entity.type
_entity.pdbx_description
1 polymer ?
#
loop_
_entity_poly.entity_id
_entity_poly.type
_entity_poly.pdbx_seq_one_letter_code
_entity_poly.pdbx_strand_id
1 'polypeptide(L)'
;MIAASKLSRAPYGCHEIAHTWTSSCPKSWLDVGIPGVREAMKIYLPLFMISRLIKAKKLDKSTLQKLAKETIQSSTFLGANCYFFLSCFCFVRSLPFIPARESIMLAACMSSYMAIFLEREDRRNALTVYMTNVASETLFNILKARGVVPHVPNGERLLAIATLATIFYMYKQGKCEGLLGTLTKALLGTAEVCPPPGDGRGQEPSAGAQLVRYVVRLVRGARPPPSPHRPLTVARHPCCPHAGGCARYAAAGLCESLLLGVSLQTGVTAAGGLLQLVTTSRPPAPPAAADLLRLGLGLGSLSGLFRLVSCLLRRQRGRDDAWHALPAGAVAAAVGLRFFSSRSLTLYLFWKTVEACYWHGAASGRLPRPPGGGALLYALSTGLVLSAAVLEPHQIRRSYWTFLRQLTGGHVAQMNWPLIARCCGADTLRLEELRRYRPVFNADDVRAASLPLLRQLGQLL
;
A
#
# COMPACT_ATOMS: atom_id res chain seq x y z
N MET A 1 -12.20 -37.59 -22.27
CA MET A 1 -11.39 -36.54 -21.63
C MET A 1 -10.52 -35.88 -22.70
N ILE A 2 -10.93 -34.70 -23.20
CA ILE A 2 -10.12 -33.91 -24.11
C ILE A 2 -9.00 -33.32 -23.24
N ALA A 3 -7.74 -33.65 -23.60
CA ALA A 3 -6.60 -33.21 -22.79
C ALA A 3 -6.63 -31.67 -22.63
N ALA A 4 -6.59 -31.21 -21.41
CA ALA A 4 -6.63 -29.77 -21.03
C ALA A 4 -5.55 -28.95 -21.77
N SER A 5 -4.48 -29.59 -22.27
CA SER A 5 -3.41 -28.99 -23.06
C SER A 5 -3.85 -28.47 -24.44
N LYS A 6 -4.95 -28.96 -25.01
CA LYS A 6 -5.46 -28.48 -26.32
C LYS A 6 -6.36 -27.25 -26.20
N LEU A 7 -7.02 -27.02 -25.04
CA LEU A 7 -7.85 -25.85 -24.82
C LEU A 7 -7.05 -24.59 -24.38
N SER A 8 -5.79 -24.75 -23.98
CA SER A 8 -4.96 -23.63 -23.50
C SER A 8 -4.36 -22.77 -24.62
N ARG A 9 -4.37 -23.23 -25.86
CA ARG A 9 -3.90 -22.48 -27.04
C ARG A 9 -5.09 -21.74 -27.66
N ALA A 10 -5.38 -20.56 -27.14
CA ALA A 10 -6.39 -19.72 -27.76
C ALA A 10 -5.93 -19.31 -29.17
N PRO A 11 -6.65 -19.66 -30.23
CA PRO A 11 -6.30 -19.33 -31.63
C PRO A 11 -6.50 -17.82 -31.92
N TYR A 12 -6.82 -17.02 -30.92
CA TYR A 12 -7.19 -15.63 -31.05
C TYR A 12 -5.98 -14.70 -30.92
N GLY A 13 -5.95 -13.66 -31.74
CA GLY A 13 -4.94 -12.61 -31.71
C GLY A 13 -5.03 -11.72 -30.49
N CYS A 14 -3.97 -10.93 -30.25
CA CYS A 14 -3.95 -9.97 -29.14
C CYS A 14 -5.04 -8.90 -29.25
N HIS A 15 -5.40 -8.48 -30.48
CA HIS A 15 -6.46 -7.50 -30.73
C HIS A 15 -7.86 -8.06 -30.43
N GLU A 16 -8.09 -9.35 -30.57
CA GLU A 16 -9.36 -9.98 -30.24
C GLU A 16 -9.57 -10.13 -28.73
N ILE A 17 -8.47 -10.26 -27.98
CA ILE A 17 -8.50 -10.50 -26.52
C ILE A 17 -8.35 -9.20 -25.75
N ALA A 18 -7.28 -8.44 -26.01
CA ALA A 18 -6.86 -7.36 -25.11
C ALA A 18 -7.16 -5.96 -25.64
N HIS A 19 -6.97 -5.67 -26.92
CA HIS A 19 -7.18 -4.33 -27.48
C HIS A 19 -8.19 -4.30 -28.62
N THR A 20 -9.43 -4.61 -28.27
CA THR A 20 -10.54 -4.75 -29.22
C THR A 20 -10.93 -3.44 -29.94
N TRP A 21 -10.48 -2.29 -29.47
CA TRP A 21 -10.76 -0.98 -30.05
C TRP A 21 -9.88 -0.63 -31.27
N THR A 22 -8.81 -1.35 -31.51
CA THR A 22 -7.92 -1.16 -32.66
C THR A 22 -7.20 -2.45 -33.01
N SER A 23 -7.03 -2.69 -34.33
CA SER A 23 -6.25 -3.80 -34.88
C SER A 23 -4.72 -3.57 -34.78
N SER A 24 -4.31 -2.29 -34.68
CA SER A 24 -2.90 -1.91 -34.61
C SER A 24 -2.36 -2.00 -33.17
N CYS A 25 -1.43 -2.96 -32.94
CA CYS A 25 -0.76 -3.10 -31.65
C CYS A 25 -0.04 -1.81 -31.20
N PRO A 26 0.82 -1.16 -32.03
CA PRO A 26 1.50 0.06 -31.59
C PRO A 26 0.54 1.20 -31.19
N LYS A 27 -0.57 1.34 -31.93
CA LYS A 27 -1.60 2.33 -31.60
C LYS A 27 -2.23 2.02 -30.23
N SER A 28 -2.57 0.76 -29.97
CA SER A 28 -3.17 0.36 -28.69
C SER A 28 -2.26 0.65 -27.49
N TRP A 29 -0.93 0.49 -27.65
CA TRP A 29 0.03 0.79 -26.59
C TRP A 29 0.04 2.29 -26.22
N LEU A 30 -0.04 3.15 -27.25
CA LEU A 30 -0.11 4.60 -27.07
C LEU A 30 -1.46 5.03 -26.50
N ASP A 31 -2.57 4.42 -26.99
CA ASP A 31 -3.94 4.70 -26.52
C ASP A 31 -4.12 4.42 -25.00
N VAL A 32 -3.30 3.54 -24.42
CA VAL A 32 -3.31 3.25 -22.97
C VAL A 32 -2.19 3.96 -22.23
N GLY A 33 -1.00 4.08 -22.83
CA GLY A 33 0.16 4.70 -22.20
C GLY A 33 -0.01 6.21 -21.96
N ILE A 34 -0.51 6.94 -22.97
CA ILE A 34 -0.68 8.41 -22.90
C ILE A 34 -1.75 8.80 -21.84
N PRO A 35 -2.96 8.22 -21.85
CA PRO A 35 -3.90 8.43 -20.76
C PRO A 35 -3.31 8.05 -19.40
N GLY A 36 -2.51 6.98 -19.33
CA GLY A 36 -1.82 6.54 -18.13
C GLY A 36 -0.92 7.63 -17.52
N VAL A 37 -0.12 8.32 -18.35
CA VAL A 37 0.69 9.46 -17.89
C VAL A 37 -0.20 10.59 -17.40
N ARG A 38 -1.25 10.94 -18.16
CA ARG A 38 -2.16 12.05 -17.84
C ARG A 38 -2.90 11.82 -16.51
N GLU A 39 -3.45 10.64 -16.31
CA GLU A 39 -4.18 10.31 -15.08
C GLU A 39 -3.22 10.18 -13.88
N ALA A 40 -2.02 9.66 -14.09
CA ALA A 40 -0.98 9.63 -13.07
C ALA A 40 -0.56 11.05 -12.62
N MET A 41 -0.48 12.01 -13.54
CA MET A 41 -0.19 13.41 -13.20
C MET A 41 -1.24 14.01 -12.25
N LYS A 42 -2.51 13.70 -12.45
CA LYS A 42 -3.60 14.16 -11.55
C LYS A 42 -3.43 13.64 -10.11
N ILE A 43 -2.78 12.48 -9.95
CA ILE A 43 -2.53 11.87 -8.64
C ILE A 43 -1.24 12.39 -8.03
N TYR A 44 -0.14 12.38 -8.80
CA TYR A 44 1.18 12.70 -8.27
C TYR A 44 1.41 14.19 -8.04
N LEU A 45 0.81 15.07 -8.88
CA LEU A 45 0.99 16.51 -8.71
C LEU A 45 0.49 17.00 -7.33
N PRO A 46 -0.76 16.75 -6.90
CA PRO A 46 -1.20 17.16 -5.58
C PRO A 46 -0.44 16.46 -4.45
N LEU A 47 -0.10 15.18 -4.61
CA LEU A 47 0.66 14.43 -3.61
C LEU A 47 2.05 15.06 -3.36
N PHE A 48 2.78 15.39 -4.42
CA PHE A 48 4.11 16.01 -4.30
C PHE A 48 4.02 17.48 -3.89
N MET A 49 2.99 18.22 -4.32
CA MET A 49 2.74 19.59 -3.84
C MET A 49 2.56 19.60 -2.32
N ILE A 50 1.67 18.78 -1.79
CA ILE A 50 1.45 18.67 -0.34
C ILE A 50 2.74 18.28 0.38
N SER A 51 3.47 17.30 -0.16
CA SER A 51 4.76 16.88 0.40
C SER A 51 5.79 18.01 0.44
N ARG A 52 5.82 18.87 -0.58
CA ARG A 52 6.73 20.01 -0.66
C ARG A 52 6.29 21.16 0.25
N LEU A 53 5.01 21.48 0.32
CA LEU A 53 4.46 22.48 1.22
C LEU A 53 4.77 22.16 2.69
N ILE A 54 4.74 20.89 3.06
CA ILE A 54 5.10 20.44 4.42
C ILE A 54 6.62 20.59 4.66
N LYS A 55 7.45 20.38 3.63
CA LYS A 55 8.93 20.44 3.75
C LYS A 55 9.50 21.84 3.63
N ALA A 56 8.97 22.62 2.72
CA ALA A 56 9.52 23.94 2.36
C ALA A 56 8.75 25.06 3.04
N LYS A 57 9.48 25.93 3.74
CA LYS A 57 8.92 27.19 4.29
C LYS A 57 8.59 28.22 3.21
N LYS A 58 9.17 28.11 2.01
CA LYS A 58 8.94 28.97 0.84
C LYS A 58 8.95 28.14 -0.44
N LEU A 59 8.05 28.46 -1.36
CA LEU A 59 8.03 27.93 -2.73
C LEU A 59 8.96 28.77 -3.60
N ASP A 60 10.21 28.33 -3.71
CA ASP A 60 11.19 28.93 -4.60
C ASP A 60 11.16 28.26 -5.99
N LYS A 61 11.65 28.95 -7.03
CA LYS A 61 11.73 28.47 -8.42
C LYS A 61 12.43 27.12 -8.53
N SER A 62 13.49 26.90 -7.75
CA SER A 62 14.22 25.63 -7.69
C SER A 62 13.36 24.48 -7.13
N THR A 63 12.53 24.79 -6.15
CA THR A 63 11.57 23.82 -5.54
C THR A 63 10.47 23.45 -6.54
N LEU A 64 10.00 24.42 -7.33
CA LEU A 64 8.98 24.17 -8.36
C LEU A 64 9.54 23.32 -9.51
N GLN A 65 10.75 23.56 -9.95
CA GLN A 65 11.43 22.74 -10.98
C GLN A 65 11.62 21.30 -10.51
N LYS A 66 12.04 21.09 -9.26
CA LYS A 66 12.16 19.75 -8.67
C LYS A 66 10.80 19.05 -8.58
N LEU A 67 9.76 19.79 -8.18
CA LEU A 67 8.38 19.26 -8.14
C LEU A 67 7.93 18.81 -9.52
N ALA A 68 8.13 19.63 -10.56
CA ALA A 68 7.75 19.28 -11.93
C ALA A 68 8.49 18.02 -12.40
N LYS A 69 9.82 17.98 -12.22
CA LYS A 69 10.65 16.82 -12.60
C LYS A 69 10.17 15.53 -11.91
N GLU A 70 9.95 15.59 -10.60
CA GLU A 70 9.48 14.43 -9.82
C GLU A 70 8.10 13.96 -10.27
N THR A 71 7.19 14.89 -10.54
CA THR A 71 5.83 14.58 -11.01
C THR A 71 5.86 13.94 -12.40
N ILE A 72 6.62 14.52 -13.34
CA ILE A 72 6.74 13.98 -14.70
C ILE A 72 7.35 12.59 -14.65
N GLN A 73 8.44 12.39 -13.92
CA GLN A 73 9.13 11.10 -13.85
C GLN A 73 8.21 10.00 -13.29
N SER A 74 7.52 10.24 -12.18
CA SER A 74 6.62 9.25 -11.59
C SER A 74 5.37 9.01 -12.43
N SER A 75 4.88 10.03 -13.15
CA SER A 75 3.75 9.86 -14.07
C SER A 75 4.16 9.07 -15.30
N THR A 76 5.35 9.32 -15.84
CA THR A 76 5.93 8.55 -16.94
C THR A 76 6.13 7.09 -16.55
N PHE A 77 6.64 6.82 -15.36
CA PHE A 77 6.76 5.45 -14.83
C PHE A 77 5.43 4.70 -14.87
N LEU A 78 4.34 5.32 -14.40
CA LEU A 78 3.05 4.66 -14.33
C LEU A 78 2.41 4.48 -15.70
N GLY A 79 2.50 5.48 -16.58
CA GLY A 79 2.06 5.37 -17.98
C GLY A 79 2.88 4.36 -18.78
N ALA A 80 4.20 4.30 -18.54
CA ALA A 80 5.07 3.30 -19.15
C ALA A 80 4.73 1.88 -18.70
N ASN A 81 4.31 1.68 -17.46
CA ASN A 81 3.83 0.38 -16.99
C ASN A 81 2.60 -0.08 -17.81
N CYS A 82 1.65 0.82 -18.08
CA CYS A 82 0.49 0.55 -18.92
C CYS A 82 0.91 0.24 -20.38
N TYR A 83 1.80 1.05 -20.94
CA TYR A 83 2.35 0.86 -22.29
C TYR A 83 3.07 -0.50 -22.41
N PHE A 84 3.99 -0.78 -21.49
CA PHE A 84 4.75 -2.03 -21.50
C PHE A 84 3.86 -3.25 -21.23
N PHE A 85 2.80 -3.13 -20.46
CA PHE A 85 1.90 -4.27 -20.24
C PHE A 85 1.29 -4.76 -21.54
N LEU A 86 0.70 -3.86 -22.34
CA LEU A 86 0.13 -4.25 -23.64
C LEU A 86 1.20 -4.68 -24.66
N SER A 87 2.34 -3.99 -24.73
CA SER A 87 3.41 -4.36 -25.65
C SER A 87 4.00 -5.73 -25.31
N CYS A 88 4.29 -6.00 -24.03
CA CYS A 88 4.73 -7.32 -23.58
C CYS A 88 3.65 -8.39 -23.81
N PHE A 89 2.37 -8.06 -23.58
CA PHE A 89 1.28 -9.00 -23.84
C PHE A 89 1.19 -9.36 -25.32
N CYS A 90 1.23 -8.37 -26.22
CA CYS A 90 1.25 -8.64 -27.66
C CYS A 90 2.46 -9.48 -28.08
N PHE A 91 3.65 -9.17 -27.53
CA PHE A 91 4.88 -9.94 -27.79
C PHE A 91 4.76 -11.39 -27.28
N VAL A 92 4.37 -11.59 -26.03
CA VAL A 92 4.24 -12.94 -25.44
C VAL A 92 3.17 -13.76 -26.15
N ARG A 93 2.08 -13.10 -26.60
CA ARG A 93 1.03 -13.77 -27.40
C ARG A 93 1.47 -14.16 -28.79
N SER A 94 2.49 -13.54 -29.36
CA SER A 94 3.08 -13.98 -30.64
C SER A 94 3.88 -15.30 -30.53
N LEU A 95 4.22 -15.70 -29.29
CA LEU A 95 4.94 -16.93 -29.00
C LEU A 95 3.94 -18.14 -28.92
N PRO A 96 4.00 -19.11 -29.83
CA PRO A 96 2.96 -20.14 -29.97
C PRO A 96 2.94 -21.18 -28.85
N PHE A 97 3.96 -21.23 -28.02
CA PHE A 97 4.12 -22.22 -26.96
C PHE A 97 3.64 -21.77 -25.58
N ILE A 98 3.29 -20.48 -25.40
CA ILE A 98 2.84 -19.96 -24.10
C ILE A 98 1.30 -19.98 -24.05
N PRO A 99 0.70 -20.66 -23.06
CA PRO A 99 -0.75 -20.65 -22.89
C PRO A 99 -1.28 -19.23 -22.58
N ALA A 100 -2.55 -18.98 -22.89
CA ALA A 100 -3.15 -17.64 -22.75
C ALA A 100 -3.13 -17.09 -21.32
N ARG A 101 -3.32 -17.95 -20.34
CA ARG A 101 -3.33 -17.57 -18.91
C ARG A 101 -1.96 -17.15 -18.43
N GLU A 102 -0.94 -17.93 -18.74
CA GLU A 102 0.44 -17.68 -18.35
C GLU A 102 1.03 -16.48 -19.09
N SER A 103 0.55 -16.20 -20.31
CA SER A 103 0.97 -15.02 -21.08
C SER A 103 0.59 -13.72 -20.40
N ILE A 104 -0.55 -13.66 -19.68
CA ILE A 104 -0.98 -12.48 -18.92
C ILE A 104 -0.03 -12.24 -17.75
N MET A 105 0.30 -13.30 -16.99
CA MET A 105 1.20 -13.20 -15.84
C MET A 105 2.61 -12.80 -16.27
N LEU A 106 3.14 -13.45 -17.33
CA LEU A 106 4.47 -13.17 -17.83
C LEU A 106 4.57 -11.72 -18.34
N ALA A 107 3.61 -11.26 -19.14
CA ALA A 107 3.56 -9.90 -19.63
C ALA A 107 3.49 -8.88 -18.48
N ALA A 108 2.68 -9.16 -17.45
CA ALA A 108 2.56 -8.31 -16.29
C ALA A 108 3.86 -8.21 -15.47
N CYS A 109 4.57 -9.32 -15.29
CA CYS A 109 5.87 -9.33 -14.61
C CYS A 109 6.94 -8.59 -15.42
N MET A 110 7.03 -8.87 -16.73
CA MET A 110 8.01 -8.23 -17.61
C MET A 110 7.80 -6.72 -17.68
N SER A 111 6.58 -6.26 -17.89
CA SER A 111 6.24 -4.84 -17.98
C SER A 111 6.59 -4.11 -16.69
N SER A 112 6.23 -4.69 -15.54
CA SER A 112 6.48 -4.10 -14.23
C SER A 112 7.96 -4.07 -13.89
N TYR A 113 8.72 -5.10 -14.30
CA TYR A 113 10.17 -5.13 -14.14
C TYR A 113 10.86 -4.03 -14.97
N MET A 114 10.41 -3.83 -16.21
CA MET A 114 10.96 -2.75 -17.07
C MET A 114 10.57 -1.38 -16.54
N ALA A 115 9.32 -1.20 -16.14
CA ALA A 115 8.82 0.10 -15.70
C ALA A 115 9.49 0.61 -14.43
N ILE A 116 9.80 -0.24 -13.44
CA ILE A 116 10.32 0.22 -12.14
C ILE A 116 11.65 0.97 -12.25
N PHE A 117 12.44 0.72 -13.30
CA PHE A 117 13.70 1.42 -13.53
C PHE A 117 13.50 2.89 -13.97
N LEU A 118 12.31 3.24 -14.48
CA LEU A 118 11.96 4.63 -14.80
C LEU A 118 11.63 5.46 -13.54
N GLU A 119 11.25 4.79 -12.45
CA GLU A 119 10.99 5.48 -11.19
C GLU A 119 12.28 5.76 -10.43
N ARG A 120 12.27 6.79 -9.60
CA ARG A 120 13.40 7.21 -8.77
C ARG A 120 13.78 6.14 -7.76
N GLU A 121 15.08 5.98 -7.53
CA GLU A 121 15.61 4.94 -6.63
C GLU A 121 15.11 5.06 -5.19
N ASP A 122 15.01 6.30 -4.69
CA ASP A 122 14.50 6.57 -3.33
C ASP A 122 13.05 6.14 -3.12
N ARG A 123 12.26 6.01 -4.20
CA ARG A 123 10.85 5.59 -4.15
C ARG A 123 10.61 4.12 -4.48
N ARG A 124 11.54 3.46 -5.16
CA ARG A 124 11.36 2.04 -5.58
C ARG A 124 11.03 1.13 -4.41
N ASN A 125 11.74 1.27 -3.28
CA ASN A 125 11.48 0.46 -2.09
C ASN A 125 10.06 0.69 -1.52
N ALA A 126 9.61 1.94 -1.44
CA ALA A 126 8.27 2.26 -0.95
C ALA A 126 7.18 1.70 -1.86
N LEU A 127 7.38 1.77 -3.19
CA LEU A 127 6.47 1.18 -4.18
C LEU A 127 6.47 -0.35 -4.09
N THR A 128 7.63 -0.97 -3.90
CA THR A 128 7.76 -2.43 -3.73
C THR A 128 6.94 -2.89 -2.52
N VAL A 129 7.12 -2.27 -1.36
CA VAL A 129 6.36 -2.61 -0.15
C VAL A 129 4.85 -2.39 -0.35
N TYR A 130 4.46 -1.28 -1.02
CA TYR A 130 3.06 -1.03 -1.33
C TYR A 130 2.46 -2.10 -2.24
N MET A 131 3.14 -2.45 -3.33
CA MET A 131 2.65 -3.48 -4.25
C MET A 131 2.66 -4.87 -3.64
N THR A 132 3.63 -5.19 -2.79
CA THR A 132 3.65 -6.46 -2.04
C THR A 132 2.47 -6.54 -1.06
N ASN A 133 2.09 -5.42 -0.43
CA ASN A 133 0.89 -5.35 0.39
C ASN A 133 -0.38 -5.65 -0.43
N VAL A 134 -0.56 -4.99 -1.58
CA VAL A 134 -1.73 -5.21 -2.45
C VAL A 134 -1.74 -6.65 -2.99
N ALA A 135 -0.58 -7.16 -3.39
CA ALA A 135 -0.41 -8.52 -3.91
C ALA A 135 -0.75 -9.58 -2.85
N SER A 136 -0.30 -9.39 -1.61
CA SER A 136 -0.59 -10.34 -0.52
C SER A 136 -2.08 -10.38 -0.17
N GLU A 137 -2.77 -9.24 -0.17
CA GLU A 137 -4.23 -9.18 0.01
C GLU A 137 -4.96 -9.89 -1.13
N THR A 138 -4.55 -9.62 -2.37
CA THR A 138 -5.12 -10.26 -3.57
C THR A 138 -4.90 -11.77 -3.55
N LEU A 139 -3.67 -12.22 -3.27
CA LEU A 139 -3.34 -13.63 -3.16
C LEU A 139 -4.15 -14.33 -2.06
N PHE A 140 -4.28 -13.70 -0.90
CA PHE A 140 -5.09 -14.22 0.20
C PHE A 140 -6.55 -14.38 -0.21
N ASN A 141 -7.13 -13.40 -0.91
CA ASN A 141 -8.50 -13.47 -1.40
C ASN A 141 -8.68 -14.64 -2.39
N ILE A 142 -7.74 -14.80 -3.33
CA ILE A 142 -7.73 -15.91 -4.31
C ILE A 142 -7.63 -17.26 -3.61
N LEU A 143 -6.70 -17.44 -2.67
CA LEU A 143 -6.50 -18.70 -1.95
C LEU A 143 -7.71 -19.04 -1.07
N LYS A 144 -8.32 -18.02 -0.45
CA LYS A 144 -9.56 -18.19 0.32
C LYS A 144 -10.73 -18.60 -0.57
N ALA A 145 -10.88 -17.98 -1.73
CA ALA A 145 -11.95 -18.33 -2.69
C ALA A 145 -11.81 -19.76 -3.23
N ARG A 146 -10.58 -20.28 -3.27
CA ARG A 146 -10.28 -21.67 -3.68
C ARG A 146 -10.30 -22.68 -2.53
N GLY A 147 -10.61 -22.24 -1.30
CA GLY A 147 -10.64 -23.12 -0.13
C GLY A 147 -9.27 -23.61 0.36
N VAL A 148 -8.15 -23.07 -0.18
CA VAL A 148 -6.78 -23.45 0.21
C VAL A 148 -6.45 -22.93 1.61
N VAL A 149 -6.90 -21.71 1.93
CA VAL A 149 -6.68 -21.09 3.24
C VAL A 149 -7.98 -21.12 4.04
N PRO A 150 -7.98 -21.75 5.23
CA PRO A 150 -9.15 -21.76 6.08
C PRO A 150 -9.47 -20.35 6.58
N HIS A 151 -10.76 -20.10 6.81
CA HIS A 151 -11.17 -18.84 7.41
C HIS A 151 -10.80 -18.83 8.90
N VAL A 152 -9.78 -18.04 9.26
CA VAL A 152 -9.42 -17.82 10.66
C VAL A 152 -10.24 -16.63 11.20
N PRO A 153 -11.18 -16.86 12.13
CA PRO A 153 -11.95 -15.77 12.72
C PRO A 153 -10.99 -14.78 13.42
N ASN A 154 -11.16 -13.50 13.17
CA ASN A 154 -10.29 -12.44 13.70
C ASN A 154 -8.79 -12.53 13.31
N GLY A 155 -8.41 -13.34 12.32
CA GLY A 155 -7.02 -13.51 11.88
C GLY A 155 -6.32 -12.17 11.55
N GLU A 156 -7.05 -11.21 10.98
CA GLU A 156 -6.58 -9.85 10.73
C GLU A 156 -6.16 -9.13 12.02
N ARG A 157 -6.96 -9.26 13.09
CA ARG A 157 -6.64 -8.65 14.40
C ARG A 157 -5.44 -9.32 15.04
N LEU A 158 -5.34 -10.65 14.96
CA LEU A 158 -4.20 -11.39 15.47
C LEU A 158 -2.90 -10.99 14.77
N LEU A 159 -2.94 -10.85 13.44
CA LEU A 159 -1.81 -10.35 12.66
C LEU A 159 -1.43 -8.92 13.07
N ALA A 160 -2.41 -8.04 13.27
CA ALA A 160 -2.17 -6.67 13.70
C ALA A 160 -1.54 -6.61 15.10
N ILE A 161 -2.03 -7.44 16.05
CA ILE A 161 -1.47 -7.53 17.41
C ILE A 161 -0.02 -8.00 17.36
N ALA A 162 0.27 -9.07 16.64
CA ALA A 162 1.63 -9.59 16.50
C ALA A 162 2.57 -8.56 15.84
N THR A 163 2.09 -7.88 14.80
CA THR A 163 2.83 -6.83 14.09
C THR A 163 3.18 -5.65 15.01
N LEU A 164 2.18 -5.12 15.73
CA LEU A 164 2.40 -3.99 16.64
C LEU A 164 3.31 -4.36 17.81
N ALA A 165 3.16 -5.56 18.37
CA ALA A 165 4.06 -6.06 19.42
C ALA A 165 5.51 -6.14 18.93
N THR A 166 5.71 -6.63 17.69
CA THR A 166 7.04 -6.71 17.06
C THR A 166 7.61 -5.31 16.80
N ILE A 167 6.81 -4.36 16.29
CA ILE A 167 7.23 -2.97 16.08
C ILE A 167 7.70 -2.34 17.41
N PHE A 168 6.94 -2.51 18.48
CA PHE A 168 7.28 -1.95 19.79
C PHE A 168 8.52 -2.59 20.39
N TYR A 169 8.71 -3.89 20.17
CA TYR A 169 9.95 -4.58 20.53
C TYR A 169 11.16 -4.04 19.77
N MET A 170 11.05 -3.91 18.44
CA MET A 170 12.12 -3.32 17.63
C MET A 170 12.41 -1.87 18.02
N TYR A 171 11.36 -1.09 18.34
CA TYR A 171 11.51 0.27 18.80
C TYR A 171 12.29 0.35 20.11
N LYS A 172 11.97 -0.52 21.07
CA LYS A 172 12.66 -0.56 22.35
C LYS A 172 14.15 -0.94 22.20
N GLN A 173 14.48 -1.73 21.18
CA GLN A 173 15.87 -2.05 20.81
C GLN A 173 16.58 -0.93 20.02
N GLY A 174 15.93 0.19 19.74
CA GLY A 174 16.49 1.26 18.91
C GLY A 174 16.62 0.91 17.41
N LYS A 175 15.97 -0.16 16.94
CA LYS A 175 16.08 -0.69 15.58
C LYS A 175 14.99 -0.17 14.62
N CYS A 176 14.11 0.72 15.07
CA CYS A 176 13.08 1.33 14.23
C CYS A 176 13.57 2.66 13.64
N GLU A 177 13.74 2.69 12.32
CA GLU A 177 14.17 3.87 11.58
C GLU A 177 13.05 4.45 10.70
N GLY A 178 13.30 5.61 10.11
CA GLY A 178 12.42 6.24 9.14
C GLY A 178 11.02 6.59 9.65
N LEU A 179 10.00 6.32 8.84
CA LEU A 179 8.60 6.61 9.18
C LEU A 179 8.12 5.78 10.36
N LEU A 180 8.44 4.48 10.39
CA LEU A 180 8.02 3.58 11.45
C LEU A 180 8.57 4.02 12.81
N GLY A 181 9.86 4.35 12.88
CA GLY A 181 10.50 4.88 14.09
C GLY A 181 9.90 6.22 14.53
N THR A 182 9.56 7.11 13.57
CA THR A 182 8.94 8.40 13.89
C THR A 182 7.52 8.23 14.45
N LEU A 183 6.72 7.36 13.86
CA LEU A 183 5.37 7.05 14.35
C LEU A 183 5.40 6.42 15.74
N THR A 184 6.28 5.45 15.94
CA THR A 184 6.41 4.76 17.23
C THR A 184 6.95 5.71 18.31
N LYS A 185 7.91 6.58 17.96
CA LYS A 185 8.40 7.65 18.85
C LYS A 185 7.32 8.65 19.24
N ALA A 186 6.44 9.00 18.29
CA ALA A 186 5.30 9.87 18.57
C ALA A 186 4.31 9.23 19.55
N LEU A 187 4.11 7.91 19.43
CA LEU A 187 3.15 7.15 20.21
C LEU A 187 3.70 6.79 21.60
N LEU A 188 4.90 6.21 21.68
CA LEU A 188 5.46 5.69 22.94
C LEU A 188 6.37 6.67 23.67
N GLY A 189 6.91 7.68 22.99
CA GLY A 189 7.88 8.61 23.54
C GLY A 189 9.31 8.06 23.53
N THR A 190 10.30 8.92 23.84
CA THR A 190 11.72 8.58 23.81
C THR A 190 12.19 7.79 25.04
N ALA A 191 11.45 7.87 26.14
CA ALA A 191 11.81 7.20 27.40
C ALA A 191 11.74 5.67 27.33
N GLU A 192 11.06 5.11 26.33
CA GLU A 192 10.90 3.66 26.15
C GLU A 192 12.03 3.01 25.32
N VAL A 193 12.93 3.78 24.75
CA VAL A 193 14.08 3.23 24.00
C VAL A 193 15.18 2.87 25.00
N CYS A 194 15.67 1.64 24.97
CA CYS A 194 16.88 1.26 25.71
C CYS A 194 18.06 2.10 25.19
N PRO A 195 19.03 2.51 26.06
CA PRO A 195 20.03 3.52 25.73
C PRO A 195 20.71 3.23 24.39
N PRO A 196 20.95 4.25 23.57
CA PRO A 196 21.28 4.13 22.18
C PRO A 196 22.68 3.53 21.98
N PRO A 197 22.88 2.69 20.97
CA PRO A 197 24.15 2.63 20.31
C PRO A 197 24.38 3.99 19.62
N GLY A 198 25.60 4.53 19.76
CA GLY A 198 25.96 5.86 19.30
C GLY A 198 25.59 6.18 17.85
N ASP A 199 25.42 7.46 17.59
CA ASP A 199 25.30 8.17 16.31
C ASP A 199 24.84 7.37 15.08
N GLY A 200 23.53 7.29 14.88
CA GLY A 200 22.93 6.94 13.60
C GLY A 200 23.03 8.11 12.62
N ARG A 201 23.84 7.94 11.59
CA ARG A 201 23.98 8.85 10.45
C ARG A 201 22.59 9.23 9.91
N GLY A 202 22.38 10.53 9.78
CA GLY A 202 21.11 11.15 9.41
C GLY A 202 20.60 10.74 8.04
N GLN A 203 19.69 9.79 7.98
CA GLN A 203 18.80 9.67 6.85
C GLN A 203 17.76 10.79 6.91
N GLU A 204 17.63 11.55 5.81
CA GLU A 204 16.59 12.57 5.70
C GLU A 204 15.21 11.93 5.94
N PRO A 205 14.42 12.46 6.86
CA PRO A 205 13.13 11.88 7.20
C PRO A 205 12.17 11.98 6.01
N SER A 206 11.46 10.90 5.71
CA SER A 206 10.42 10.86 4.67
C SER A 206 9.36 11.94 4.91
N ALA A 207 8.64 12.36 3.84
CA ALA A 207 7.58 13.37 3.94
C ALA A 207 6.54 13.03 5.01
N GLY A 208 6.15 11.75 5.12
CA GLY A 208 5.25 11.28 6.17
C GLY A 208 5.81 11.43 7.57
N ALA A 209 7.12 11.16 7.76
CA ALA A 209 7.78 11.37 9.05
C ALA A 209 7.83 12.85 9.46
N GLN A 210 7.97 13.74 8.47
CA GLN A 210 7.94 15.19 8.73
C GLN A 210 6.55 15.68 9.10
N LEU A 211 5.50 15.20 8.41
CA LEU A 211 4.11 15.51 8.75
C LEU A 211 3.78 15.08 10.19
N VAL A 212 4.14 13.84 10.54
CA VAL A 212 3.93 13.33 11.91
C VAL A 212 4.68 14.19 12.94
N ARG A 213 5.93 14.58 12.67
CA ARG A 213 6.69 15.48 13.57
C ARG A 213 6.03 16.84 13.69
N TYR A 214 5.50 17.39 12.61
CA TYR A 214 4.78 18.66 12.62
C TYR A 214 3.52 18.59 13.48
N VAL A 215 2.66 17.58 13.26
CA VAL A 215 1.44 17.38 14.06
C VAL A 215 1.78 17.14 15.53
N VAL A 216 2.78 16.33 15.83
CA VAL A 216 3.24 16.12 17.21
C VAL A 216 3.73 17.42 17.87
N ARG A 217 4.43 18.29 17.13
CA ARG A 217 4.84 19.60 17.64
C ARG A 217 3.64 20.50 17.93
N LEU A 218 2.64 20.54 17.04
CA LEU A 218 1.42 21.32 17.26
C LEU A 218 0.68 20.85 18.51
N VAL A 219 0.48 19.53 18.66
CA VAL A 219 -0.20 18.95 19.83
C VAL A 219 0.57 19.19 21.13
N ARG A 220 1.91 19.11 21.10
CA ARG A 220 2.75 19.36 22.28
C ARG A 220 2.95 20.84 22.56
N GLY A 221 3.01 21.69 21.54
CA GLY A 221 3.16 23.14 21.67
C GLY A 221 1.94 23.84 22.25
N ALA A 222 0.75 23.25 22.12
CA ALA A 222 -0.49 23.76 22.73
C ALA A 222 -0.59 23.51 24.25
N ARG A 223 0.42 22.87 24.86
CA ARG A 223 0.45 22.63 26.30
C ARG A 223 1.11 23.77 27.03
N PRO A 224 0.51 24.26 28.14
CA PRO A 224 1.22 25.10 29.07
C PRO A 224 2.40 24.30 29.66
N PRO A 225 3.54 24.98 29.93
CA PRO A 225 4.67 24.33 30.58
C PRO A 225 4.21 23.73 31.92
N PRO A 226 4.75 22.52 32.30
CA PRO A 226 4.35 21.92 33.56
C PRO A 226 4.64 22.89 34.71
N SER A 227 3.59 23.26 35.43
CA SER A 227 3.74 24.14 36.60
C SER A 227 4.72 23.50 37.59
N PRO A 228 5.70 24.25 38.11
CA PRO A 228 6.74 23.71 39.00
C PRO A 228 6.24 23.27 40.38
N HIS A 229 4.96 23.51 40.69
CA HIS A 229 4.42 23.29 42.03
C HIS A 229 3.28 22.27 42.03
N ARG A 230 3.63 20.99 42.19
CA ARG A 230 2.93 20.00 43.04
C ARG A 230 3.74 18.70 43.10
N PRO A 231 4.34 18.38 44.27
CA PRO A 231 4.91 17.06 44.52
C PRO A 231 3.75 16.07 44.79
N LEU A 232 3.13 15.52 43.77
CA LEU A 232 2.41 14.26 43.92
C LEU A 232 3.47 13.17 43.93
N THR A 233 3.93 12.85 45.12
CA THR A 233 4.85 11.75 45.49
C THR A 233 4.18 10.40 45.25
N VAL A 234 3.92 10.06 44.04
CA VAL A 234 3.73 8.65 43.66
C VAL A 234 5.10 8.14 43.28
N ALA A 235 5.65 7.26 44.11
CA ALA A 235 7.01 6.76 44.02
C ALA A 235 7.33 6.23 42.63
N ARG A 236 8.37 6.82 42.02
CA ARG A 236 9.02 6.28 40.80
C ARG A 236 9.70 4.97 41.18
N HIS A 237 9.45 3.89 40.44
CA HIS A 237 10.21 2.66 40.60
C HIS A 237 11.63 2.88 40.02
N PRO A 238 12.69 2.43 40.70
CA PRO A 238 14.08 2.70 40.28
C PRO A 238 14.41 2.19 38.87
N CYS A 239 13.77 1.10 38.40
CA CYS A 239 13.98 0.53 37.08
C CYS A 239 13.19 1.23 35.95
N CYS A 240 12.39 2.27 36.23
CA CYS A 240 11.62 2.99 35.24
C CYS A 240 12.42 4.16 34.64
N PRO A 241 12.56 4.27 33.30
CA PRO A 241 13.35 5.33 32.67
C PRO A 241 12.66 6.71 32.60
N HIS A 242 11.36 6.79 32.96
CA HIS A 242 10.59 8.03 32.89
C HIS A 242 10.69 8.86 34.18
N ALA A 243 10.52 10.16 34.06
CA ALA A 243 10.39 11.07 35.21
C ALA A 243 8.97 11.02 35.79
N GLY A 244 8.85 10.95 37.11
CA GLY A 244 7.55 10.98 37.83
C GLY A 244 6.92 9.58 37.99
N GLY A 245 5.72 9.57 38.60
CA GLY A 245 5.00 8.33 38.91
C GLY A 245 4.50 7.58 37.68
N CYS A 246 4.52 6.23 37.75
CA CYS A 246 4.13 5.35 36.61
C CYS A 246 2.70 5.61 36.14
N ALA A 247 1.75 5.84 37.06
CA ALA A 247 0.36 6.12 36.67
C ALA A 247 0.22 7.44 35.89
N ARG A 248 0.94 8.49 36.32
CA ARG A 248 0.98 9.77 35.59
C ARG A 248 1.63 9.63 34.22
N TYR A 249 2.67 8.84 34.10
CA TYR A 249 3.34 8.56 32.83
C TYR A 249 2.41 7.83 31.83
N ALA A 250 1.67 6.83 32.29
CA ALA A 250 0.71 6.11 31.48
C ALA A 250 -0.47 7.00 31.06
N ALA A 251 -1.05 7.78 32.01
CA ALA A 251 -2.12 8.72 31.73
C ALA A 251 -1.70 9.83 30.75
N ALA A 252 -0.48 10.36 30.91
CA ALA A 252 0.06 11.33 29.94
C ALA A 252 0.17 10.73 28.55
N GLY A 253 0.65 9.49 28.44
CA GLY A 253 0.70 8.77 27.15
C GLY A 253 -0.67 8.58 26.49
N LEU A 254 -1.68 8.21 27.30
CA LEU A 254 -3.05 8.08 26.82
C LEU A 254 -3.57 9.41 26.28
N CYS A 255 -3.46 10.50 27.06
CA CYS A 255 -3.96 11.82 26.65
C CYS A 255 -3.22 12.38 25.42
N GLU A 256 -1.88 12.25 25.39
CA GLU A 256 -1.07 12.71 24.25
C GLU A 256 -1.43 12.04 22.95
N SER A 257 -1.53 10.72 23.00
CA SER A 257 -1.83 9.94 21.80
C SER A 257 -3.30 10.04 21.41
N LEU A 258 -4.22 10.25 22.36
CA LEU A 258 -5.61 10.55 22.07
C LEU A 258 -5.72 11.86 21.29
N LEU A 259 -5.11 12.94 21.79
CA LEU A 259 -5.10 14.23 21.09
C LEU A 259 -4.45 14.13 19.71
N LEU A 260 -3.35 13.40 19.59
CA LEU A 260 -2.70 13.14 18.30
C LEU A 260 -3.66 12.45 17.33
N GLY A 261 -4.36 11.41 17.77
CA GLY A 261 -5.29 10.67 16.93
C GLY A 261 -6.49 11.50 16.50
N VAL A 262 -7.07 12.28 17.41
CA VAL A 262 -8.16 13.21 17.09
C VAL A 262 -7.69 14.27 16.09
N SER A 263 -6.52 14.88 16.30
CA SER A 263 -5.96 15.88 15.37
C SER A 263 -5.70 15.31 13.99
N LEU A 264 -5.16 14.09 13.90
CA LEU A 264 -4.95 13.41 12.62
C LEU A 264 -6.26 13.12 11.90
N GLN A 265 -7.25 12.58 12.61
CA GLN A 265 -8.56 12.28 12.05
C GLN A 265 -9.27 13.53 11.56
N THR A 266 -9.26 14.61 12.36
CA THR A 266 -9.83 15.92 11.96
C THR A 266 -9.14 16.46 10.72
N GLY A 267 -7.80 16.40 10.67
CA GLY A 267 -7.03 16.83 9.50
C GLY A 267 -7.36 16.05 8.23
N VAL A 268 -7.46 14.72 8.31
CA VAL A 268 -7.84 13.86 7.17
C VAL A 268 -9.26 14.16 6.71
N THR A 269 -10.21 14.31 7.64
CA THR A 269 -11.60 14.61 7.33
C THR A 269 -11.75 15.99 6.69
N ALA A 270 -11.05 17.01 7.22
CA ALA A 270 -11.05 18.35 6.65
C ALA A 270 -10.44 18.39 5.24
N ALA A 271 -9.32 17.68 5.03
CA ALA A 271 -8.69 17.57 3.70
C ALA A 271 -9.60 16.85 2.69
N GLY A 272 -10.26 15.76 3.10
CA GLY A 272 -11.23 15.05 2.29
C GLY A 272 -12.45 15.91 1.94
N GLY A 273 -12.96 16.66 2.91
CA GLY A 273 -14.06 17.60 2.70
C GLY A 273 -13.70 18.74 1.74
N LEU A 274 -12.50 19.30 1.88
CA LEU A 274 -12.02 20.33 0.97
C LEU A 274 -11.88 19.79 -0.48
N LEU A 275 -11.33 18.59 -0.63
CA LEU A 275 -11.22 17.93 -1.92
C LEU A 275 -12.60 17.68 -2.54
N GLN A 276 -13.58 17.21 -1.76
CA GLN A 276 -14.96 17.01 -2.20
C GLN A 276 -15.60 18.34 -2.64
N LEU A 277 -15.40 19.41 -1.88
CA LEU A 277 -15.92 20.74 -2.24
C LEU A 277 -15.36 21.22 -3.58
N VAL A 278 -14.05 21.04 -3.81
CA VAL A 278 -13.39 21.43 -5.07
C VAL A 278 -13.84 20.57 -6.25
N THR A 279 -14.07 19.26 -6.05
CA THR A 279 -14.37 18.34 -7.14
C THR A 279 -15.88 18.25 -7.48
N THR A 280 -16.76 18.38 -6.49
CA THR A 280 -18.21 18.18 -6.67
C THR A 280 -19.06 19.41 -6.37
N SER A 281 -18.44 20.50 -5.89
CA SER A 281 -19.14 21.73 -5.45
C SER A 281 -20.25 21.48 -4.42
N ARG A 282 -20.24 20.33 -3.75
CA ARG A 282 -21.20 19.99 -2.69
C ARG A 282 -20.50 20.07 -1.34
N PRO A 283 -21.10 20.70 -0.33
CA PRO A 283 -20.54 20.72 1.02
C PRO A 283 -20.46 19.29 1.57
N PRO A 284 -19.32 18.90 2.20
CA PRO A 284 -19.20 17.61 2.85
C PRO A 284 -20.17 17.54 4.05
N ALA A 285 -20.71 16.35 4.30
CA ALA A 285 -21.47 16.11 5.52
C ALA A 285 -20.54 16.25 6.73
N PRO A 286 -20.98 16.86 7.83
CA PRO A 286 -20.18 16.99 9.04
C PRO A 286 -19.83 15.58 9.56
N PRO A 287 -18.56 15.34 9.96
CA PRO A 287 -18.16 14.06 10.49
C PRO A 287 -18.84 13.81 11.83
N ALA A 288 -19.26 12.57 12.09
CA ALA A 288 -19.77 12.21 13.40
C ALA A 288 -18.66 12.33 14.46
N ALA A 289 -18.97 12.90 15.61
CA ALA A 289 -18.01 13.04 16.72
C ALA A 289 -17.38 11.70 17.13
N ALA A 290 -18.15 10.60 17.05
CA ALA A 290 -17.67 9.25 17.29
C ALA A 290 -16.55 8.84 16.33
N ASP A 291 -16.62 9.22 15.07
CA ASP A 291 -15.59 8.87 14.09
C ASP A 291 -14.29 9.65 14.32
N LEU A 292 -14.39 10.89 14.79
CA LEU A 292 -13.23 11.69 15.17
C LEU A 292 -12.51 11.11 16.40
N LEU A 293 -13.29 10.59 17.37
CA LEU A 293 -12.75 10.03 18.60
C LEU A 293 -12.16 8.62 18.44
N ARG A 294 -12.64 7.82 17.49
CA ARG A 294 -12.21 6.41 17.32
C ARG A 294 -10.70 6.25 17.18
N LEU A 295 -10.09 7.02 16.29
CA LEU A 295 -8.63 6.96 16.10
C LEU A 295 -7.89 7.45 17.35
N GLY A 296 -8.40 8.52 17.99
CA GLY A 296 -7.85 9.04 19.24
C GLY A 296 -7.87 8.02 20.37
N LEU A 297 -9.02 7.38 20.62
CA LEU A 297 -9.18 6.32 21.62
C LEU A 297 -8.28 5.12 21.32
N GLY A 298 -8.17 4.74 20.06
CA GLY A 298 -7.28 3.65 19.63
C GLY A 298 -5.81 3.95 19.90
N LEU A 299 -5.30 5.10 19.46
CA LEU A 299 -3.91 5.49 19.69
C LEU A 299 -3.63 5.79 21.17
N GLY A 300 -4.58 6.41 21.87
CA GLY A 300 -4.48 6.67 23.32
C GLY A 300 -4.36 5.39 24.12
N SER A 301 -5.24 4.41 23.86
CA SER A 301 -5.17 3.10 24.54
C SER A 301 -3.90 2.33 24.19
N LEU A 302 -3.43 2.37 22.93
CA LEU A 302 -2.14 1.78 22.54
C LEU A 302 -0.98 2.35 23.38
N SER A 303 -0.88 3.67 23.48
CA SER A 303 0.21 4.33 24.21
C SER A 303 0.07 4.16 25.73
N GLY A 304 -1.10 4.42 26.27
CA GLY A 304 -1.34 4.38 27.72
C GLY A 304 -1.16 2.98 28.30
N LEU A 305 -1.76 1.96 27.66
CA LEU A 305 -1.64 0.55 28.09
C LEU A 305 -0.23 0.01 27.90
N PHE A 306 0.45 0.33 26.80
CA PHE A 306 1.83 -0.08 26.61
C PHE A 306 2.72 0.42 27.76
N ARG A 307 2.63 1.71 28.09
CA ARG A 307 3.40 2.32 29.19
C ARG A 307 3.04 1.71 30.53
N LEU A 308 1.76 1.48 30.80
CA LEU A 308 1.27 0.88 32.03
C LEU A 308 1.82 -0.55 32.22
N VAL A 309 1.62 -1.41 31.20
CA VAL A 309 2.06 -2.82 31.25
C VAL A 309 3.59 -2.90 31.32
N SER A 310 4.31 -2.06 30.56
CA SER A 310 5.79 -1.99 30.63
C SER A 310 6.27 -1.61 32.04
N CYS A 311 5.62 -0.64 32.69
CA CYS A 311 5.96 -0.27 34.08
C CYS A 311 5.66 -1.41 35.06
N LEU A 312 4.55 -2.12 34.91
CA LEU A 312 4.20 -3.27 35.75
C LEU A 312 5.24 -4.41 35.60
N LEU A 313 5.64 -4.74 34.38
CA LEU A 313 6.63 -5.76 34.12
C LEU A 313 8.02 -5.39 34.67
N ARG A 314 8.43 -4.12 34.54
CA ARG A 314 9.66 -3.60 35.16
C ARG A 314 9.61 -3.73 36.69
N ARG A 315 8.47 -3.41 37.28
CA ARG A 315 8.28 -3.52 38.73
C ARG A 315 8.36 -4.97 39.22
N GLN A 316 7.76 -5.91 38.47
CA GLN A 316 7.79 -7.33 38.83
C GLN A 316 9.17 -7.96 38.67
N ARG A 317 9.91 -7.59 37.60
CA ARG A 317 11.21 -8.21 37.28
C ARG A 317 12.42 -7.45 37.82
N GLY A 318 12.25 -6.25 38.36
CA GLY A 318 13.32 -5.40 38.87
C GLY A 318 14.35 -4.94 37.83
N ARG A 319 14.07 -5.12 36.54
CA ARG A 319 14.95 -4.72 35.41
C ARG A 319 14.16 -4.22 34.21
N ASP A 320 14.80 -3.39 33.38
CA ASP A 320 14.25 -2.98 32.09
C ASP A 320 14.83 -3.85 30.97
N ASP A 321 13.95 -4.58 30.29
CA ASP A 321 14.33 -5.52 29.24
C ASP A 321 13.51 -5.24 27.97
N ALA A 322 14.12 -5.37 26.80
CA ALA A 322 13.43 -5.15 25.51
C ALA A 322 12.25 -6.12 25.31
N TRP A 323 12.36 -7.34 25.84
CA TRP A 323 11.31 -8.37 25.76
C TRP A 323 9.99 -7.95 26.41
N HIS A 324 9.98 -7.02 27.38
CA HIS A 324 8.76 -6.50 27.98
C HIS A 324 7.85 -5.82 26.96
N ALA A 325 8.42 -5.34 25.84
CA ALA A 325 7.64 -4.70 24.79
C ALA A 325 6.70 -5.66 24.03
N LEU A 326 7.02 -6.97 23.97
CA LEU A 326 6.14 -7.93 23.30
C LEU A 326 4.81 -8.10 24.02
N PRO A 327 4.75 -8.51 25.31
CA PRO A 327 3.48 -8.65 26.02
C PRO A 327 2.78 -7.29 26.22
N ALA A 328 3.54 -6.22 26.51
CA ALA A 328 2.96 -4.88 26.64
C ALA A 328 2.34 -4.39 25.33
N GLY A 329 3.01 -4.61 24.20
CA GLY A 329 2.52 -4.30 22.87
C GLY A 329 1.30 -5.14 22.48
N ALA A 330 1.31 -6.44 22.78
CA ALA A 330 0.20 -7.32 22.49
C ALA A 330 -1.08 -6.91 23.25
N VAL A 331 -0.99 -6.64 24.55
CA VAL A 331 -2.12 -6.17 25.38
C VAL A 331 -2.62 -4.82 24.88
N ALA A 332 -1.73 -3.87 24.64
CA ALA A 332 -2.08 -2.54 24.13
C ALA A 332 -2.77 -2.62 22.78
N ALA A 333 -2.23 -3.44 21.85
CA ALA A 333 -2.82 -3.65 20.52
C ALA A 333 -4.18 -4.35 20.59
N ALA A 334 -4.35 -5.36 21.44
CA ALA A 334 -5.63 -6.06 21.60
C ALA A 334 -6.77 -5.13 22.01
N VAL A 335 -6.50 -4.13 22.85
CA VAL A 335 -7.47 -3.12 23.26
C VAL A 335 -7.59 -2.01 22.21
N GLY A 336 -6.47 -1.44 21.75
CA GLY A 336 -6.48 -0.30 20.83
C GLY A 336 -7.16 -0.61 19.50
N LEU A 337 -6.97 -1.82 18.95
CA LEU A 337 -7.59 -2.28 17.70
C LEU A 337 -9.10 -2.55 17.80
N ARG A 338 -9.71 -2.41 18.99
CA ARG A 338 -11.17 -2.41 19.11
C ARG A 338 -11.81 -1.12 18.62
N PHE A 339 -11.07 -0.02 18.70
CA PHE A 339 -11.56 1.29 18.30
C PHE A 339 -11.37 1.56 16.82
N PHE A 340 -10.28 1.06 16.23
CA PHE A 340 -10.06 1.16 14.80
C PHE A 340 -9.41 -0.12 14.27
N SER A 341 -9.87 -0.59 13.11
CA SER A 341 -9.32 -1.74 12.40
C SER A 341 -9.36 -1.45 10.91
N SER A 342 -8.24 -1.64 10.24
CA SER A 342 -8.11 -1.49 8.80
C SER A 342 -7.19 -2.57 8.26
N ARG A 343 -7.74 -3.49 7.47
CA ARG A 343 -6.97 -4.57 6.84
C ARG A 343 -5.78 -4.03 6.06
N SER A 344 -6.00 -2.97 5.30
CA SER A 344 -4.94 -2.34 4.50
C SER A 344 -3.81 -1.79 5.35
N LEU A 345 -4.14 -1.14 6.47
CA LEU A 345 -3.15 -0.61 7.40
C LEU A 345 -2.39 -1.74 8.10
N THR A 346 -3.09 -2.78 8.53
CA THR A 346 -2.48 -3.97 9.16
C THR A 346 -1.46 -4.61 8.25
N LEU A 347 -1.82 -4.90 7.00
CA LEU A 347 -0.92 -5.50 6.02
C LEU A 347 0.24 -4.56 5.66
N TYR A 348 -0.01 -3.25 5.56
CA TYR A 348 1.05 -2.28 5.31
C TYR A 348 2.07 -2.25 6.46
N LEU A 349 1.62 -2.19 7.71
CA LEU A 349 2.50 -2.24 8.88
C LEU A 349 3.25 -3.57 8.97
N PHE A 350 2.58 -4.68 8.67
CA PHE A 350 3.21 -6.00 8.60
C PHE A 350 4.37 -6.00 7.61
N TRP A 351 4.16 -5.58 6.36
CA TRP A 351 5.20 -5.56 5.34
C TRP A 351 6.31 -4.56 5.65
N LYS A 352 5.96 -3.42 6.27
CA LYS A 352 6.96 -2.46 6.77
C LYS A 352 7.81 -3.05 7.90
N THR A 353 7.23 -3.88 8.75
CA THR A 353 7.96 -4.59 9.80
C THR A 353 8.86 -5.66 9.19
N VAL A 354 8.37 -6.42 8.22
CA VAL A 354 9.19 -7.41 7.48
C VAL A 354 10.36 -6.73 6.77
N GLU A 355 10.13 -5.60 6.10
CA GLU A 355 11.18 -4.80 5.47
C GLU A 355 12.23 -4.36 6.50
N ALA A 356 11.81 -3.82 7.65
CA ALA A 356 12.73 -3.39 8.70
C ALA A 356 13.54 -4.57 9.28
N CYS A 357 12.91 -5.72 9.52
CA CYS A 357 13.58 -6.95 9.94
C CYS A 357 14.59 -7.43 8.90
N TYR A 358 14.21 -7.39 7.62
CA TYR A 358 15.09 -7.78 6.51
C TYR A 358 16.35 -6.89 6.46
N TRP A 359 16.17 -5.57 6.47
CA TRP A 359 17.31 -4.65 6.43
C TRP A 359 18.22 -4.78 7.65
N HIS A 360 17.64 -5.02 8.82
CA HIS A 360 18.43 -5.29 10.02
C HIS A 360 19.20 -6.62 9.93
N GLY A 361 18.56 -7.69 9.44
CA GLY A 361 19.21 -8.98 9.18
C GLY A 361 20.32 -8.89 8.13
N ALA A 362 20.08 -8.09 7.06
CA ALA A 362 21.06 -7.86 6.01
C ALA A 362 22.22 -6.98 6.46
N ALA A 363 21.98 -6.01 7.36
CA ALA A 363 23.04 -5.19 7.96
C ALA A 363 23.94 -6.01 8.91
N SER A 364 23.36 -7.01 9.60
CA SER A 364 24.10 -7.93 10.47
C SER A 364 24.75 -9.11 9.73
N GLY A 365 24.71 -9.13 8.39
CA GLY A 365 25.29 -10.20 7.56
C GLY A 365 24.53 -11.54 7.59
N ARG A 366 23.37 -11.61 8.27
CA ARG A 366 22.57 -12.85 8.38
C ARG A 366 21.73 -13.14 7.15
N LEU A 367 21.40 -12.12 6.37
CA LEU A 367 20.56 -12.24 5.17
C LEU A 367 21.31 -11.71 3.94
N PRO A 368 21.17 -12.38 2.78
CA PRO A 368 21.81 -11.92 1.55
C PRO A 368 21.16 -10.63 1.02
N ARG A 369 21.93 -9.84 0.28
CA ARG A 369 21.46 -8.64 -0.44
C ARG A 369 21.52 -8.91 -1.94
N PRO A 370 20.53 -9.59 -2.54
CA PRO A 370 20.56 -9.85 -3.97
C PRO A 370 20.48 -8.55 -4.75
N PRO A 371 21.39 -8.31 -5.72
CA PRO A 371 21.28 -7.17 -6.60
C PRO A 371 19.97 -7.25 -7.39
N GLY A 372 19.25 -6.13 -7.48
CA GLY A 372 17.94 -6.09 -8.16
C GLY A 372 16.78 -6.78 -7.45
N GLY A 373 16.97 -7.35 -6.24
CA GLY A 373 15.94 -8.09 -5.52
C GLY A 373 14.66 -7.27 -5.26
N GLY A 374 14.81 -5.97 -4.99
CA GLY A 374 13.64 -5.07 -4.83
C GLY A 374 12.85 -4.92 -6.13
N ALA A 375 13.52 -4.78 -7.28
CA ALA A 375 12.86 -4.68 -8.57
C ALA A 375 12.15 -5.99 -8.96
N LEU A 376 12.77 -7.13 -8.66
CA LEU A 376 12.15 -8.44 -8.89
C LEU A 376 10.91 -8.64 -8.01
N LEU A 377 11.00 -8.31 -6.73
CA LEU A 377 9.85 -8.38 -5.80
C LEU A 377 8.72 -7.46 -6.25
N TYR A 378 9.05 -6.25 -6.71
CA TYR A 378 8.08 -5.33 -7.30
C TYR A 378 7.40 -5.94 -8.52
N ALA A 379 8.18 -6.49 -9.45
CA ALA A 379 7.67 -7.11 -10.69
C ALA A 379 6.74 -8.28 -10.41
N LEU A 380 7.12 -9.18 -9.51
CA LEU A 380 6.29 -10.32 -9.12
C LEU A 380 5.01 -9.88 -8.41
N SER A 381 5.11 -8.92 -7.49
CA SER A 381 3.95 -8.39 -6.77
C SER A 381 2.98 -7.67 -7.69
N THR A 382 3.49 -6.79 -8.56
CA THR A 382 2.67 -6.05 -9.52
C THR A 382 2.11 -6.99 -10.58
N GLY A 383 2.92 -7.95 -11.05
CA GLY A 383 2.51 -8.98 -11.98
C GLY A 383 1.33 -9.82 -11.47
N LEU A 384 1.37 -10.24 -10.22
CA LEU A 384 0.26 -10.94 -9.57
C LEU A 384 -1.02 -10.09 -9.55
N VAL A 385 -0.91 -8.81 -9.16
CA VAL A 385 -2.07 -7.91 -9.07
C VAL A 385 -2.66 -7.61 -10.43
N LEU A 386 -1.83 -7.33 -11.45
CA LEU A 386 -2.29 -7.07 -12.82
C LEU A 386 -2.89 -8.34 -13.45
N SER A 387 -2.30 -9.50 -13.21
CA SER A 387 -2.87 -10.78 -13.67
C SER A 387 -4.21 -11.06 -13.02
N ALA A 388 -4.32 -10.82 -11.71
CA ALA A 388 -5.59 -10.94 -11.00
C ALA A 388 -6.64 -9.92 -11.50
N ALA A 389 -6.19 -8.71 -11.88
CA ALA A 389 -7.07 -7.70 -12.49
C ALA A 389 -7.68 -8.17 -13.80
N VAL A 390 -6.97 -9.01 -14.56
CA VAL A 390 -7.47 -9.56 -15.84
C VAL A 390 -8.20 -10.88 -15.64
N LEU A 391 -7.71 -11.76 -14.76
CA LEU A 391 -8.25 -13.13 -14.62
C LEU A 391 -9.36 -13.24 -13.58
N GLU A 392 -9.22 -12.52 -12.47
CA GLU A 392 -10.12 -12.60 -11.30
C GLU A 392 -10.35 -11.19 -10.72
N PRO A 393 -10.91 -10.22 -11.48
CA PRO A 393 -11.03 -8.81 -11.07
C PRO A 393 -11.84 -8.60 -9.79
N HIS A 394 -12.73 -9.54 -9.45
CA HIS A 394 -13.52 -9.52 -8.21
C HIS A 394 -12.69 -9.82 -6.94
N GLN A 395 -11.47 -10.37 -7.08
CA GLN A 395 -10.57 -10.67 -5.96
C GLN A 395 -9.67 -9.49 -5.58
N ILE A 396 -9.53 -8.51 -6.46
CA ILE A 396 -8.77 -7.30 -6.16
C ILE A 396 -9.63 -6.27 -5.42
N ARG A 397 -8.96 -5.38 -4.70
CA ARG A 397 -9.63 -4.28 -3.99
C ARG A 397 -10.38 -3.37 -4.96
N ARG A 398 -11.65 -3.06 -4.68
CA ARG A 398 -12.50 -2.24 -5.57
C ARG A 398 -11.87 -0.87 -5.90
N SER A 399 -11.23 -0.23 -4.93
CA SER A 399 -10.51 1.03 -5.15
C SER A 399 -9.35 0.88 -6.15
N TYR A 400 -8.65 -0.26 -6.12
CA TYR A 400 -7.57 -0.53 -7.06
C TYR A 400 -8.09 -0.83 -8.46
N TRP A 401 -9.22 -1.54 -8.57
CA TRP A 401 -9.91 -1.73 -9.86
C TRP A 401 -10.32 -0.39 -10.49
N THR A 402 -10.94 0.48 -9.68
CA THR A 402 -11.33 1.83 -10.15
C THR A 402 -10.11 2.64 -10.60
N PHE A 403 -9.01 2.55 -9.84
CA PHE A 403 -7.73 3.18 -10.21
C PHE A 403 -7.19 2.66 -11.56
N LEU A 404 -7.15 1.33 -11.78
CA LEU A 404 -6.71 0.75 -13.06
C LEU A 404 -7.59 1.20 -14.23
N ARG A 405 -8.89 1.26 -14.02
CA ARG A 405 -9.84 1.73 -15.04
C ARG A 405 -9.62 3.19 -15.40
N GLN A 406 -9.38 4.05 -14.43
CA GLN A 406 -9.02 5.46 -14.67
C GLN A 406 -7.66 5.57 -15.36
N LEU A 407 -6.66 4.88 -14.86
CA LEU A 407 -5.30 4.91 -15.38
C LEU A 407 -5.22 4.51 -16.86
N THR A 408 -5.98 3.51 -17.27
CA THR A 408 -6.04 3.03 -18.66
C THR A 408 -7.01 3.84 -19.54
N GLY A 409 -7.55 4.97 -19.09
CA GLY A 409 -8.54 5.73 -19.81
C GLY A 409 -9.83 4.96 -20.10
N GLY A 410 -10.14 3.94 -19.31
CA GLY A 410 -11.29 3.04 -19.48
C GLY A 410 -11.03 1.83 -20.38
N HIS A 411 -9.91 1.78 -21.08
CA HIS A 411 -9.62 0.70 -22.05
C HIS A 411 -9.52 -0.68 -21.39
N VAL A 412 -9.12 -0.81 -20.14
CA VAL A 412 -9.19 -2.09 -19.42
C VAL A 412 -10.60 -2.68 -19.42
N ALA A 413 -11.63 -1.85 -19.37
CA ALA A 413 -13.00 -2.32 -19.45
C ALA A 413 -13.40 -2.74 -20.88
N GLN A 414 -12.65 -2.38 -21.91
CA GLN A 414 -12.89 -2.69 -23.31
C GLN A 414 -12.26 -4.03 -23.79
N MET A 415 -11.59 -4.75 -22.92
CA MET A 415 -11.07 -6.08 -23.19
C MET A 415 -12.23 -7.08 -23.43
N ASN A 416 -11.96 -8.12 -24.20
CA ASN A 416 -12.95 -9.16 -24.49
C ASN A 416 -13.09 -10.14 -23.31
N TRP A 417 -13.81 -9.70 -22.29
CA TRP A 417 -14.00 -10.45 -21.05
C TRP A 417 -14.60 -11.84 -21.23
N PRO A 418 -15.64 -12.05 -22.07
CA PRO A 418 -16.16 -13.38 -22.35
C PRO A 418 -15.12 -14.33 -22.96
N LEU A 419 -14.28 -13.79 -23.86
CA LEU A 419 -13.22 -14.58 -24.49
C LEU A 419 -12.09 -14.91 -23.50
N ILE A 420 -11.69 -13.97 -22.64
CA ILE A 420 -10.74 -14.20 -21.55
C ILE A 420 -11.26 -15.28 -20.61
N ALA A 421 -12.54 -15.22 -20.22
CA ALA A 421 -13.17 -16.22 -19.36
C ALA A 421 -13.09 -17.62 -20.02
N ARG A 422 -13.41 -17.71 -21.30
CA ARG A 422 -13.40 -18.98 -22.03
C ARG A 422 -11.99 -19.53 -22.24
N CYS A 423 -11.04 -18.69 -22.69
CA CYS A 423 -9.69 -19.14 -23.04
C CYS A 423 -8.79 -19.40 -21.84
N CYS A 424 -8.98 -18.62 -20.76
CA CYS A 424 -8.12 -18.70 -19.58
C CYS A 424 -8.76 -19.46 -18.42
N GLY A 425 -10.00 -19.95 -18.56
CA GLY A 425 -10.77 -20.54 -17.45
C GLY A 425 -10.94 -19.57 -16.30
N ALA A 426 -11.08 -18.27 -16.63
CA ALA A 426 -11.07 -17.19 -15.68
C ALA A 426 -12.48 -16.82 -15.23
N ASP A 427 -12.63 -16.41 -13.98
CA ASP A 427 -13.91 -16.04 -13.39
C ASP A 427 -14.15 -14.51 -13.49
N THR A 428 -13.99 -13.98 -14.70
CA THR A 428 -14.03 -12.53 -14.98
C THR A 428 -15.44 -11.96 -14.90
N LEU A 429 -16.46 -12.78 -15.16
CA LEU A 429 -17.85 -12.34 -15.29
C LEU A 429 -18.60 -12.22 -13.94
N ARG A 430 -17.94 -12.47 -12.82
CA ARG A 430 -18.51 -12.20 -11.49
C ARG A 430 -18.68 -10.73 -11.19
N LEU A 431 -17.88 -9.86 -11.80
CA LEU A 431 -18.09 -8.41 -11.69
C LEU A 431 -19.25 -8.00 -12.57
N GLU A 432 -20.33 -7.50 -11.99
CA GLU A 432 -21.56 -7.13 -12.69
C GLU A 432 -21.32 -6.07 -13.78
N GLU A 433 -20.37 -5.16 -13.54
CA GLU A 433 -19.95 -4.14 -14.51
C GLU A 433 -19.39 -4.77 -15.79
N LEU A 434 -18.72 -5.93 -15.71
CA LEU A 434 -18.12 -6.60 -16.86
C LEU A 434 -19.12 -7.48 -17.63
N ARG A 435 -20.20 -7.93 -16.98
CA ARG A 435 -21.30 -8.65 -17.65
C ARG A 435 -22.03 -7.79 -18.67
N ARG A 436 -22.15 -6.50 -18.42
CA ARG A 436 -22.85 -5.53 -19.27
C ARG A 436 -21.96 -5.01 -20.39
N TYR A 437 -20.67 -5.32 -20.36
CA TYR A 437 -19.71 -4.79 -21.31
C TYR A 437 -19.77 -5.54 -22.63
N ARG A 438 -19.98 -4.80 -23.72
CA ARG A 438 -19.85 -5.33 -25.08
C ARG A 438 -18.57 -4.75 -25.69
N PRO A 439 -17.61 -5.61 -26.12
CA PRO A 439 -16.43 -5.12 -26.81
C PRO A 439 -16.83 -4.35 -28.06
N VAL A 440 -16.24 -3.17 -28.27
CA VAL A 440 -16.45 -2.38 -29.48
C VAL A 440 -15.56 -2.98 -30.56
N PHE A 441 -16.12 -3.79 -31.43
CA PHE A 441 -15.46 -4.24 -32.64
C PHE A 441 -15.64 -3.18 -33.72
N ASN A 442 -14.55 -2.77 -34.36
CA ASN A 442 -14.64 -1.94 -35.55
C ASN A 442 -15.21 -2.81 -36.70
N ALA A 443 -16.24 -2.32 -37.39
CA ALA A 443 -16.92 -3.12 -38.44
C ALA A 443 -15.95 -3.59 -39.54
N ASP A 444 -14.91 -2.84 -39.81
CA ASP A 444 -13.88 -3.19 -40.80
C ASP A 444 -12.93 -4.29 -40.30
N ASP A 445 -12.65 -4.35 -38.99
CA ASP A 445 -11.83 -5.40 -38.37
C ASP A 445 -12.59 -6.73 -38.28
N VAL A 446 -13.91 -6.70 -38.09
CA VAL A 446 -14.77 -7.90 -38.11
C VAL A 446 -14.80 -8.54 -39.49
N ARG A 447 -14.83 -7.74 -40.56
CA ARG A 447 -14.74 -8.23 -41.95
C ARG A 447 -13.38 -8.87 -42.25
N ALA A 448 -12.29 -8.26 -41.74
CA ALA A 448 -10.95 -8.79 -41.94
C ALA A 448 -10.69 -10.10 -41.14
N ALA A 449 -11.26 -10.22 -39.93
CA ALA A 449 -11.11 -11.40 -39.09
C ALA A 449 -12.03 -12.57 -39.52
N SER A 450 -13.19 -12.28 -40.09
CA SER A 450 -14.12 -13.32 -40.54
C SER A 450 -13.69 -13.99 -41.85
N LEU A 451 -12.87 -13.33 -42.68
CA LEU A 451 -12.38 -13.90 -43.95
C LEU A 451 -11.54 -15.20 -43.80
N PRO A 452 -10.58 -15.33 -42.85
CA PRO A 452 -9.87 -16.58 -42.63
C PRO A 452 -10.76 -17.69 -42.07
N LEU A 453 -11.71 -17.35 -41.21
CA LEU A 453 -12.65 -18.31 -40.60
C LEU A 453 -13.64 -18.85 -41.64
N LEU A 454 -14.13 -18.01 -42.54
CA LEU A 454 -14.99 -18.40 -43.67
C LEU A 454 -14.23 -19.21 -44.68
N ARG A 455 -12.92 -18.95 -44.93
CA ARG A 455 -12.07 -19.80 -45.77
C ARG A 455 -11.83 -21.17 -45.16
N GLN A 456 -11.64 -21.26 -43.82
CA GLN A 456 -11.49 -22.55 -43.15
C GLN A 456 -12.79 -23.36 -43.11
N LEU A 457 -13.93 -22.70 -42.95
CA LEU A 457 -15.24 -23.35 -43.03
C LEU A 457 -15.60 -23.78 -44.45
N GLY A 458 -15.20 -23.01 -45.47
CA GLY A 458 -15.38 -23.37 -46.87
C GLY A 458 -14.45 -24.48 -47.40
N GLN A 459 -13.41 -24.85 -46.63
CA GLN A 459 -12.55 -26.01 -46.91
C GLN A 459 -12.99 -27.27 -46.14
N LEU A 460 -13.98 -27.15 -45.25
CA LEU A 460 -14.56 -28.25 -44.49
C LEU A 460 -15.98 -28.67 -44.98
N LEU A 461 -16.53 -27.94 -45.93
CA LEU A 461 -17.72 -28.27 -46.72
C LEU A 461 -17.30 -28.68 -48.15
#